data_3a437f6c01dc9014a1a00f47f4e68682
#
_entry.id   3a437f6c01dc9014a1a00f47f4e68682
#
_cell.length_a   1.000
_cell.length_b   1.000
_cell.length_c   1.000
_cell.angle_alpha   90.00
_cell.angle_beta   90.00
_cell.angle_gamma   90.00
#
_symmetry.space_group_name_H-M   'P 1'
#
loop_
_entity.id
_entity.type
_entity.pdbx_description
1 polymer ?
#
loop_
_entity_poly.entity_id
_entity_poly.type
_entity_poly.pdbx_seq_one_letter_code
_entity_poly.pdbx_strand_id
1 'polypeptide(L)'
;MQTEKSGRPQAMIAMSGGVDSSVAAYLMQQADYDCMGVTMKLYENEDAGVPRGHTCCALDDVEDARRVAYALGMPYYVFNYKDAFREQVMARFAAAYQRGVTPNPCLDCNRYLKFGLLETRARALGCEVLATGHYARIEQLPDGRYTLKKAVDTTKDQSYVLAWLTQEQLAHTRFPLGGLHKTEARTIAEAYGFCNAHKHDSQDICFVPDGDYAAAVERLTGSLCAPVSRSTAAA
;
A
#
# COMPACT_ATOMS: atom_id res chain seq x y z
N MET A 1 18.32 -9.84 24.52
CA MET A 1 17.01 -10.11 25.14
C MET A 1 16.21 -10.93 24.13
N GLN A 2 16.08 -12.23 24.38
CA GLN A 2 15.15 -13.07 23.60
C GLN A 2 13.76 -12.72 24.11
N THR A 3 12.95 -12.08 23.25
CA THR A 3 11.52 -11.92 23.52
C THR A 3 10.90 -13.32 23.50
N GLU A 4 10.34 -13.76 24.63
CA GLU A 4 9.50 -14.95 24.67
C GLU A 4 8.44 -14.84 23.59
N LYS A 5 8.39 -15.82 22.68
CA LYS A 5 7.35 -15.85 21.65
C LYS A 5 6.01 -16.01 22.34
N SER A 6 5.11 -15.09 22.15
CA SER A 6 3.80 -14.99 22.82
C SER A 6 2.84 -16.16 22.52
N GLY A 7 3.24 -17.15 21.73
CA GLY A 7 2.38 -18.25 21.27
C GLY A 7 1.29 -17.84 20.28
N ARG A 8 1.12 -16.52 20.03
CA ARG A 8 0.20 -15.98 19.04
C ARG A 8 0.81 -15.96 17.63
N PRO A 9 0.00 -16.11 16.56
CA PRO A 9 0.49 -16.01 15.20
C PRO A 9 1.05 -14.60 14.95
N GLN A 10 2.18 -14.50 14.24
CA GLN A 10 2.82 -13.22 13.96
C GLN A 10 2.28 -12.60 12.66
N ALA A 11 1.99 -11.31 12.69
CA ALA A 11 1.54 -10.55 11.53
C ALA A 11 2.44 -9.34 11.24
N MET A 12 2.83 -9.16 9.99
CA MET A 12 3.42 -7.91 9.52
C MET A 12 2.32 -7.01 8.95
N ILE A 13 2.26 -5.76 9.40
CA ILE A 13 1.27 -4.79 8.95
C ILE A 13 1.97 -3.75 8.06
N ALA A 14 1.59 -3.68 6.79
CA ALA A 14 2.07 -2.64 5.88
C ALA A 14 1.37 -1.31 6.22
N MET A 15 2.11 -0.40 6.85
CA MET A 15 1.61 0.89 7.32
C MET A 15 2.10 2.01 6.41
N SER A 16 1.18 2.75 5.82
CA SER A 16 1.45 3.87 4.91
C SER A 16 1.35 5.24 5.58
N GLY A 17 1.03 5.31 6.86
CA GLY A 17 0.70 6.57 7.55
C GLY A 17 -0.73 7.06 7.33
N GLY A 18 -1.52 6.38 6.51
CA GLY A 18 -2.94 6.67 6.32
C GLY A 18 -3.83 5.94 7.33
N VAL A 19 -5.08 6.43 7.49
CA VAL A 19 -6.07 5.91 8.43
C VAL A 19 -6.34 4.41 8.22
N ASP A 20 -6.44 3.97 6.98
CA ASP A 20 -6.79 2.58 6.66
C ASP A 20 -5.75 1.59 7.17
N SER A 21 -4.47 1.87 6.96
CA SER A 21 -3.39 1.02 7.47
C SER A 21 -3.31 1.01 8.99
N SER A 22 -3.67 2.11 9.63
CA SER A 22 -3.73 2.23 11.10
C SER A 22 -4.85 1.39 11.68
N VAL A 23 -6.03 1.45 11.10
CA VAL A 23 -7.18 0.63 11.50
C VAL A 23 -6.92 -0.86 11.21
N ALA A 24 -6.26 -1.18 10.09
CA ALA A 24 -5.86 -2.56 9.81
C ALA A 24 -4.93 -3.11 10.90
N ALA A 25 -3.96 -2.31 11.37
CA ALA A 25 -3.06 -2.71 12.46
C ALA A 25 -3.85 -3.01 13.76
N TYR A 26 -4.76 -2.12 14.13
CA TYR A 26 -5.63 -2.31 15.28
C TYR A 26 -6.47 -3.59 15.18
N LEU A 27 -7.15 -3.79 14.05
CA LEU A 27 -8.02 -4.96 13.84
C LEU A 27 -7.24 -6.29 13.87
N MET A 28 -6.00 -6.31 13.39
CA MET A 28 -5.15 -7.50 13.47
C MET A 28 -4.78 -7.83 14.90
N GLN A 29 -4.52 -6.83 15.76
CA GLN A 29 -4.32 -7.05 17.20
C GLN A 29 -5.59 -7.58 17.87
N GLN A 30 -6.77 -7.04 17.51
CA GLN A 30 -8.06 -7.54 18.02
C GLN A 30 -8.36 -8.98 17.57
N ALA A 31 -7.78 -9.41 16.44
CA ALA A 31 -7.84 -10.78 15.95
C ALA A 31 -6.75 -11.70 16.57
N ASP A 32 -6.14 -11.26 17.68
CA ASP A 32 -5.15 -11.99 18.49
C ASP A 32 -3.83 -12.30 17.77
N TYR A 33 -3.43 -11.46 16.81
CA TYR A 33 -2.09 -11.52 16.21
C TYR A 33 -1.06 -10.74 17.04
N ASP A 34 0.16 -11.26 17.08
CA ASP A 34 1.34 -10.51 17.51
C ASP A 34 1.86 -9.70 16.32
N CYS A 35 1.65 -8.37 16.36
CA CYS A 35 1.80 -7.50 15.21
C CYS A 35 3.12 -6.71 15.22
N MET A 36 3.74 -6.57 14.04
CA MET A 36 4.78 -5.59 13.77
C MET A 36 4.36 -4.64 12.64
N GLY A 37 4.53 -3.33 12.82
CA GLY A 37 4.30 -2.32 11.80
C GLY A 37 5.50 -2.13 10.90
N VAL A 38 5.28 -2.01 9.59
CA VAL A 38 6.35 -1.76 8.62
C VAL A 38 5.90 -0.71 7.61
N THR A 39 6.70 0.35 7.45
CA THR A 39 6.58 1.27 6.32
C THR A 39 7.66 0.98 5.27
N MET A 40 7.25 0.89 4.02
CA MET A 40 8.17 0.81 2.88
C MET A 40 8.59 2.22 2.47
N LYS A 41 9.89 2.53 2.56
CA LYS A 41 10.44 3.74 1.95
C LYS A 41 10.64 3.47 0.46
N LEU A 42 9.79 4.08 -0.38
CA LEU A 42 9.69 3.79 -1.81
C LEU A 42 10.52 4.75 -2.68
N TYR A 43 10.65 6.02 -2.29
CA TYR A 43 11.40 7.05 -3.01
C TYR A 43 11.80 8.19 -2.06
N GLU A 44 12.70 9.05 -2.50
CA GLU A 44 12.94 10.36 -1.87
C GLU A 44 12.05 11.42 -2.54
N ASN A 45 11.67 12.45 -1.81
CA ASN A 45 10.86 13.55 -2.36
C ASN A 45 11.48 14.17 -3.61
N GLU A 46 12.80 14.26 -3.65
CA GLU A 46 13.57 14.77 -4.78
C GLU A 46 13.42 13.92 -6.03
N ASP A 47 13.40 12.59 -5.91
CA ASP A 47 13.21 11.66 -7.03
C ASP A 47 11.82 11.82 -7.67
N ALA A 48 10.82 12.16 -6.88
CA ALA A 48 9.44 12.34 -7.32
C ALA A 48 9.10 13.80 -7.71
N GLY A 49 10.01 14.74 -7.47
CA GLY A 49 9.77 16.18 -7.69
C GLY A 49 8.69 16.75 -6.77
N VAL A 50 8.51 16.16 -5.61
CA VAL A 50 7.40 16.42 -4.70
C VAL A 50 7.82 17.30 -3.54
N PRO A 51 7.10 18.39 -3.23
CA PRO A 51 7.30 19.16 -2.01
C PRO A 51 7.09 18.29 -0.76
N ARG A 52 7.86 18.55 0.30
CA ARG A 52 7.69 17.88 1.58
C ARG A 52 6.26 18.03 2.06
N GLY A 53 5.59 16.94 2.42
CA GLY A 53 4.28 16.94 3.08
C GLY A 53 3.08 16.41 2.28
N HIS A 54 3.25 15.96 1.03
CA HIS A 54 2.10 15.56 0.18
C HIS A 54 2.10 14.12 -0.35
N THR A 55 2.93 13.23 0.18
CA THR A 55 3.04 11.87 -0.36
C THR A 55 2.83 10.78 0.69
N CYS A 56 2.39 9.59 0.27
CA CYS A 56 2.21 8.44 1.17
C CYS A 56 3.52 7.86 1.74
N CYS A 57 4.67 8.39 1.34
CA CYS A 57 6.00 8.02 1.84
C CYS A 57 6.77 9.22 2.38
N ALA A 58 6.09 10.35 2.63
CA ALA A 58 6.67 11.52 3.27
C ALA A 58 7.14 11.20 4.70
N LEU A 59 8.06 12.01 5.22
CA LEU A 59 8.51 11.86 6.61
C LEU A 59 7.34 11.92 7.60
N ASP A 60 6.34 12.75 7.31
CA ASP A 60 5.13 12.88 8.13
C ASP A 60 4.31 11.59 8.13
N ASP A 61 4.20 10.90 6.98
CA ASP A 61 3.51 9.62 6.88
C ASP A 61 4.21 8.52 7.69
N VAL A 62 5.55 8.48 7.62
CA VAL A 62 6.37 7.56 8.42
C VAL A 62 6.20 7.85 9.91
N GLU A 63 6.15 9.13 10.28
CA GLU A 63 5.96 9.53 11.68
C GLU A 63 4.54 9.23 12.17
N ASP A 64 3.51 9.44 11.37
CA ASP A 64 2.14 9.07 11.69
C ASP A 64 2.01 7.55 11.90
N ALA A 65 2.60 6.75 10.98
CA ALA A 65 2.62 5.30 11.12
C ALA A 65 3.34 4.86 12.40
N ARG A 66 4.46 5.50 12.73
CA ARG A 66 5.22 5.23 13.95
C ARG A 66 4.41 5.56 15.21
N ARG A 67 3.74 6.71 15.25
CA ARG A 67 2.89 7.13 16.38
C ARG A 67 1.76 6.15 16.63
N VAL A 68 1.09 5.71 15.57
CA VAL A 68 0.03 4.70 15.66
C VAL A 68 0.60 3.37 16.16
N ALA A 69 1.71 2.89 15.61
CA ALA A 69 2.34 1.66 16.05
C ALA A 69 2.74 1.72 17.54
N TYR A 70 3.30 2.87 17.97
CA TYR A 70 3.62 3.11 19.37
C TYR A 70 2.39 3.11 20.27
N ALA A 71 1.31 3.78 19.85
CA ALA A 71 0.05 3.79 20.58
C ALA A 71 -0.57 2.39 20.74
N LEU A 72 -0.35 1.52 19.74
CA LEU A 72 -0.77 0.11 19.75
C LEU A 72 0.24 -0.81 20.47
N GLY A 73 1.36 -0.28 20.98
CA GLY A 73 2.37 -1.07 21.68
C GLY A 73 3.10 -2.09 20.80
N MET A 74 3.13 -1.89 19.47
CA MET A 74 3.78 -2.82 18.54
C MET A 74 5.13 -2.28 18.03
N PRO A 75 6.11 -3.16 17.77
CA PRO A 75 7.35 -2.78 17.13
C PRO A 75 7.10 -2.20 15.74
N TYR A 76 7.91 -1.23 15.33
CA TYR A 76 7.79 -0.55 14.05
C TYR A 76 9.13 -0.42 13.34
N TYR A 77 9.12 -0.69 12.03
CA TYR A 77 10.31 -0.67 11.18
C TYR A 77 10.06 0.09 9.89
N VAL A 78 11.13 0.63 9.32
CA VAL A 78 11.11 1.23 7.97
C VAL A 78 12.07 0.43 7.09
N PHE A 79 11.54 -0.16 6.01
CA PHE A 79 12.34 -0.89 5.04
C PHE A 79 12.57 -0.06 3.79
N ASN A 80 13.83 -0.02 3.34
CA ASN A 80 14.20 0.69 2.13
C ASN A 80 13.97 -0.18 0.89
N TYR A 81 13.02 0.23 0.05
CA TYR A 81 12.72 -0.39 -1.23
C TYR A 81 12.82 0.59 -2.41
N LYS A 82 13.59 1.68 -2.26
CA LYS A 82 13.69 2.74 -3.27
C LYS A 82 14.15 2.22 -4.63
N ASP A 83 15.20 1.41 -4.65
CA ASP A 83 15.76 0.89 -5.92
C ASP A 83 14.77 -0.03 -6.61
N ALA A 84 14.15 -0.95 -5.85
CA ALA A 84 13.13 -1.84 -6.39
C ALA A 84 11.90 -1.07 -6.87
N PHE A 85 11.48 -0.01 -6.17
CA PHE A 85 10.36 0.83 -6.60
C PHE A 85 10.68 1.59 -7.88
N ARG A 86 11.88 2.16 -7.97
CA ARG A 86 12.34 2.84 -9.18
C ARG A 86 12.32 1.91 -10.38
N GLU A 87 12.85 0.71 -10.23
CA GLU A 87 12.95 -0.28 -11.32
C GLU A 87 11.58 -0.87 -11.69
N GLN A 88 10.85 -1.39 -10.69
CA GLN A 88 9.65 -2.20 -10.94
C GLN A 88 8.36 -1.39 -11.10
N VAL A 89 8.36 -0.12 -10.66
CA VAL A 89 7.17 0.73 -10.73
C VAL A 89 7.40 1.96 -11.58
N MET A 90 8.34 2.83 -11.19
CA MET A 90 8.51 4.12 -11.86
C MET A 90 9.02 3.98 -13.30
N ALA A 91 10.04 3.15 -13.54
CA ALA A 91 10.57 2.91 -14.88
C ALA A 91 9.54 2.25 -15.80
N ARG A 92 8.75 1.30 -15.29
CA ARG A 92 7.67 0.65 -16.05
C ARG A 92 6.53 1.61 -16.37
N PHE A 93 6.18 2.48 -15.43
CA PHE A 93 5.22 3.56 -15.63
C PHE A 93 5.67 4.48 -16.76
N ALA A 94 6.89 5.00 -16.71
CA ALA A 94 7.42 5.88 -17.74
C ALA A 94 7.50 5.19 -19.13
N ALA A 95 7.97 3.96 -19.18
CA ALA A 95 8.05 3.18 -20.42
C ALA A 95 6.67 2.87 -21.02
N ALA A 96 5.62 2.70 -20.20
CA ALA A 96 4.25 2.52 -20.69
C ALA A 96 3.73 3.80 -21.34
N TYR A 97 3.90 4.96 -20.70
CA TYR A 97 3.52 6.25 -21.30
C TYR A 97 4.25 6.54 -22.61
N GLN A 98 5.55 6.25 -22.71
CA GLN A 98 6.30 6.40 -23.95
C GLN A 98 5.76 5.54 -25.11
N ARG A 99 5.08 4.43 -24.81
CA ARG A 99 4.37 3.60 -25.79
C ARG A 99 2.93 3.99 -26.04
N GLY A 100 2.45 5.10 -25.45
CA GLY A 100 1.06 5.56 -25.58
C GLY A 100 0.04 4.73 -24.75
N VAL A 101 0.50 3.98 -23.75
CA VAL A 101 -0.36 3.20 -22.84
C VAL A 101 -0.48 3.93 -21.52
N THR A 102 -1.68 4.03 -20.97
CA THR A 102 -1.94 4.60 -19.63
C THR A 102 -1.79 3.49 -18.58
N PRO A 103 -0.69 3.45 -17.80
CA PRO A 103 -0.47 2.42 -16.78
C PRO A 103 -1.19 2.75 -15.48
N ASN A 104 -1.44 1.71 -14.68
CA ASN A 104 -1.76 1.86 -13.27
C ASN A 104 -0.58 1.33 -12.41
N PRO A 105 0.30 2.20 -11.92
CA PRO A 105 1.50 1.77 -11.19
C PRO A 105 1.17 1.12 -9.84
N CYS A 106 -0.04 1.29 -9.29
CA CYS A 106 -0.46 0.58 -8.08
C CYS A 106 -0.54 -0.93 -8.28
N LEU A 107 -0.85 -1.39 -9.51
CA LEU A 107 -0.80 -2.82 -9.86
C LEU A 107 0.62 -3.38 -9.69
N ASP A 108 1.61 -2.68 -10.25
CA ASP A 108 3.02 -3.09 -10.17
C ASP A 108 3.55 -2.98 -8.73
N CYS A 109 3.20 -1.91 -8.00
CA CYS A 109 3.57 -1.74 -6.59
C CYS A 109 3.02 -2.89 -5.72
N ASN A 110 1.75 -3.25 -5.88
CA ASN A 110 1.17 -4.37 -5.15
C ASN A 110 1.86 -5.69 -5.54
N ARG A 111 2.02 -5.95 -6.85
CA ARG A 111 2.58 -7.19 -7.36
C ARG A 111 4.02 -7.42 -6.93
N TYR A 112 4.90 -6.44 -7.15
CA TYR A 112 6.34 -6.63 -7.01
C TYR A 112 6.86 -6.24 -5.63
N LEU A 113 6.31 -5.20 -5.01
CA LEU A 113 6.82 -4.71 -3.74
C LEU A 113 6.03 -5.24 -2.54
N LYS A 114 4.70 -4.97 -2.46
CA LYS A 114 3.93 -5.33 -1.27
C LYS A 114 3.78 -6.85 -1.13
N PHE A 115 3.25 -7.50 -2.16
CA PHE A 115 3.01 -8.95 -2.14
C PHE A 115 4.12 -9.76 -2.81
N GLY A 116 5.19 -9.12 -3.25
CA GLY A 116 6.44 -9.73 -3.65
C GLY A 116 7.48 -9.59 -2.55
N LEU A 117 8.24 -8.48 -2.57
CA LEU A 117 9.39 -8.29 -1.69
C LEU A 117 9.02 -8.19 -0.20
N LEU A 118 7.99 -7.41 0.16
CA LEU A 118 7.61 -7.24 1.56
C LEU A 118 7.03 -8.54 2.15
N GLU A 119 6.21 -9.27 1.39
CA GLU A 119 5.66 -10.56 1.82
C GLU A 119 6.79 -11.60 2.02
N THR A 120 7.73 -11.69 1.09
CA THR A 120 8.94 -12.54 1.25
C THR A 120 9.72 -12.16 2.50
N ARG A 121 9.88 -10.86 2.77
CA ARG A 121 10.55 -10.37 3.98
C ARG A 121 9.77 -10.70 5.25
N ALA A 122 8.44 -10.62 5.22
CA ALA A 122 7.58 -10.97 6.34
C ALA A 122 7.77 -12.44 6.74
N ARG A 123 7.75 -13.35 5.77
CA ARG A 123 8.02 -14.79 6.01
C ARG A 123 9.41 -15.03 6.55
N ALA A 124 10.44 -14.37 6.00
CA ALA A 124 11.81 -14.49 6.48
C ALA A 124 11.99 -14.03 7.94
N LEU A 125 11.12 -13.12 8.41
CA LEU A 125 11.07 -12.66 9.80
C LEU A 125 10.15 -13.51 10.69
N GLY A 126 9.54 -14.58 10.14
CA GLY A 126 8.69 -15.50 10.87
C GLY A 126 7.23 -15.04 10.99
N CYS A 127 6.80 -14.03 10.23
CA CYS A 127 5.39 -13.64 10.18
C CYS A 127 4.60 -14.66 9.35
N GLU A 128 3.46 -15.09 9.88
CA GLU A 128 2.55 -16.01 9.20
C GLU A 128 1.73 -15.30 8.12
N VAL A 129 1.44 -14.01 8.36
CA VAL A 129 0.63 -13.21 7.43
C VAL A 129 1.18 -11.80 7.25
N LEU A 130 0.94 -11.26 6.06
CA LEU A 130 1.04 -9.84 5.74
C LEU A 130 -0.35 -9.23 5.73
N ALA A 131 -0.60 -8.19 6.51
CA ALA A 131 -1.85 -7.44 6.48
C ALA A 131 -1.66 -6.04 5.91
N THR A 132 -2.67 -5.57 5.20
CA THR A 132 -2.67 -4.23 4.59
C THR A 132 -4.04 -3.57 4.73
N GLY A 133 -4.09 -2.24 4.60
CA GLY A 133 -5.32 -1.45 4.65
C GLY A 133 -6.15 -1.48 3.35
N HIS A 134 -6.02 -2.48 2.49
CA HIS A 134 -6.84 -2.58 1.28
C HIS A 134 -8.28 -2.97 1.59
N TYR A 135 -9.21 -2.37 0.86
CA TYR A 135 -10.62 -2.75 0.82
C TYR A 135 -10.82 -3.87 -0.20
N ALA A 136 -10.67 -5.10 0.25
CA ALA A 136 -10.95 -6.34 -0.48
C ALA A 136 -11.18 -7.46 0.53
N ARG A 137 -11.72 -8.60 0.11
CA ARG A 137 -11.93 -9.76 0.97
C ARG A 137 -11.25 -10.99 0.40
N ILE A 138 -10.73 -11.83 1.28
CA ILE A 138 -10.23 -13.15 0.95
C ILE A 138 -11.13 -14.17 1.62
N GLU A 139 -11.54 -15.19 0.87
CA GLU A 139 -12.34 -16.29 1.37
C GLU A 139 -11.72 -17.61 0.94
N GLN A 140 -11.66 -18.56 1.86
CA GLN A 140 -11.25 -19.92 1.52
C GLN A 140 -12.49 -20.72 1.10
N LEU A 141 -12.43 -21.32 -0.07
CA LEU A 141 -13.48 -22.18 -0.60
C LEU A 141 -13.42 -23.58 0.03
N PRO A 142 -14.51 -24.36 -0.06
CA PRO A 142 -14.55 -25.72 0.48
C PRO A 142 -13.49 -26.67 -0.10
N ASP A 143 -12.99 -26.40 -1.30
CA ASP A 143 -11.93 -27.14 -1.97
C ASP A 143 -10.51 -26.72 -1.52
N GLY A 144 -10.42 -25.81 -0.54
CA GLY A 144 -9.17 -25.32 0.03
C GLY A 144 -8.54 -24.15 -0.73
N ARG A 145 -9.05 -23.78 -1.92
CA ARG A 145 -8.55 -22.62 -2.67
C ARG A 145 -9.02 -21.31 -2.04
N TYR A 146 -8.21 -20.28 -2.23
CA TYR A 146 -8.54 -18.93 -1.81
C TYR A 146 -9.12 -18.13 -2.99
N THR A 147 -10.10 -17.29 -2.72
CA THR A 147 -10.70 -16.38 -3.70
C THR A 147 -10.64 -14.95 -3.21
N LEU A 148 -10.28 -14.04 -4.12
CA LEU A 148 -10.35 -12.61 -3.88
C LEU A 148 -11.75 -12.12 -4.22
N LYS A 149 -12.38 -11.41 -3.28
CA LYS A 149 -13.72 -10.83 -3.43
C LYS A 149 -13.67 -9.32 -3.27
N LYS A 150 -14.63 -8.64 -3.87
CA LYS A 150 -14.83 -7.19 -3.66
C LYS A 150 -15.10 -6.89 -2.19
N ALA A 151 -14.73 -5.69 -1.75
CA ALA A 151 -15.07 -5.17 -0.44
C ALA A 151 -16.59 -5.06 -0.25
N VAL A 152 -17.02 -4.97 1.01
CA VAL A 152 -18.41 -4.63 1.36
C VAL A 152 -18.72 -3.20 0.93
N ASP A 153 -17.80 -2.26 1.20
CA ASP A 153 -17.88 -0.90 0.66
C ASP A 153 -17.46 -0.90 -0.82
N THR A 154 -18.45 -0.99 -1.72
CA THR A 154 -18.21 -1.03 -3.16
C THR A 154 -17.64 0.29 -3.71
N THR A 155 -17.78 1.41 -2.98
CA THR A 155 -17.22 2.71 -3.36
C THR A 155 -15.73 2.80 -3.10
N LYS A 156 -15.20 1.92 -2.25
CA LYS A 156 -13.79 1.83 -1.87
C LYS A 156 -13.12 0.54 -2.33
N ASP A 157 -13.81 -0.30 -3.10
CA ASP A 157 -13.28 -1.59 -3.56
C ASP A 157 -11.94 -1.44 -4.28
N GLN A 158 -10.95 -2.18 -3.81
CA GLN A 158 -9.58 -2.20 -4.34
C GLN A 158 -9.17 -3.59 -4.84
N SER A 159 -10.13 -4.50 -5.02
CA SER A 159 -9.83 -5.87 -5.49
C SER A 159 -9.11 -5.89 -6.85
N TYR A 160 -9.36 -4.89 -7.70
CA TYR A 160 -8.74 -4.78 -9.02
C TYR A 160 -7.22 -4.61 -8.98
N VAL A 161 -6.67 -3.88 -7.99
CA VAL A 161 -5.20 -3.73 -7.87
C VAL A 161 -4.53 -4.95 -7.22
N LEU A 162 -5.30 -5.95 -6.83
CA LEU A 162 -4.88 -7.18 -6.17
C LEU A 162 -5.07 -8.43 -7.06
N ALA A 163 -5.53 -8.24 -8.30
CA ALA A 163 -5.87 -9.33 -9.23
C ALA A 163 -4.71 -10.28 -9.58
N TRP A 164 -3.48 -9.89 -9.29
CA TRP A 164 -2.26 -10.68 -9.54
C TRP A 164 -1.84 -11.57 -8.38
N LEU A 165 -2.56 -11.56 -7.26
CA LEU A 165 -2.20 -12.38 -6.11
C LEU A 165 -2.37 -13.87 -6.42
N THR A 166 -1.31 -14.63 -6.16
CA THR A 166 -1.31 -16.10 -6.29
C THR A 166 -2.06 -16.75 -5.12
N GLN A 167 -2.38 -18.03 -5.24
CA GLN A 167 -3.01 -18.80 -4.16
C GLN A 167 -2.18 -18.78 -2.88
N GLU A 168 -0.86 -18.91 -3.02
CA GLU A 168 0.07 -18.84 -1.89
C GLU A 168 0.04 -17.44 -1.23
N GLN A 169 0.09 -16.38 -2.00
CA GLN A 169 0.00 -15.01 -1.49
C GLN A 169 -1.35 -14.75 -0.80
N LEU A 170 -2.47 -15.22 -1.38
CA LEU A 170 -3.79 -15.10 -0.77
C LEU A 170 -3.88 -15.82 0.58
N ALA A 171 -3.28 -17.02 0.70
CA ALA A 171 -3.25 -17.76 1.96
C ALA A 171 -2.57 -16.98 3.10
N HIS A 172 -1.49 -16.26 2.78
CA HIS A 172 -0.67 -15.50 3.72
C HIS A 172 -0.98 -14.00 3.79
N THR A 173 -2.11 -13.57 3.21
CA THR A 173 -2.53 -12.16 3.22
C THR A 173 -3.80 -11.97 4.03
N ARG A 174 -3.93 -10.79 4.69
CA ARG A 174 -5.17 -10.36 5.36
C ARG A 174 -5.52 -8.93 4.94
N PHE A 175 -6.81 -8.75 4.68
CA PHE A 175 -7.42 -7.44 4.40
C PHE A 175 -8.49 -7.13 5.44
N PRO A 176 -8.09 -6.63 6.63
CA PRO A 176 -9.02 -6.45 7.75
C PRO A 176 -10.16 -5.49 7.46
N LEU A 177 -9.96 -4.54 6.53
CA LEU A 177 -10.97 -3.54 6.16
C LEU A 177 -11.99 -4.05 5.14
N GLY A 178 -11.80 -5.21 4.56
CA GLY A 178 -12.65 -5.70 3.48
C GLY A 178 -14.13 -5.90 3.85
N GLY A 179 -14.41 -6.08 5.14
CA GLY A 179 -15.76 -6.22 5.69
C GLY A 179 -16.36 -4.93 6.24
N LEU A 180 -15.66 -3.79 6.16
CA LEU A 180 -16.08 -2.51 6.73
C LEU A 180 -16.40 -1.48 5.64
N HIS A 181 -17.30 -0.56 5.97
CA HIS A 181 -17.44 0.69 5.25
C HIS A 181 -16.36 1.69 5.70
N LYS A 182 -15.98 2.61 4.81
CA LYS A 182 -14.97 3.63 5.10
C LYS A 182 -15.33 4.50 6.32
N THR A 183 -16.61 4.78 6.51
CA THR A 183 -17.11 5.51 7.69
C THR A 183 -16.83 4.77 8.99
N GLU A 184 -17.01 3.43 9.00
CA GLU A 184 -16.73 2.60 10.17
C GLU A 184 -15.23 2.59 10.50
N ALA A 185 -14.38 2.49 9.48
CA ALA A 185 -12.94 2.58 9.67
C ALA A 185 -12.52 3.93 10.28
N ARG A 186 -13.10 5.05 9.82
CA ARG A 186 -12.84 6.37 10.42
C ARG A 186 -13.33 6.46 11.88
N THR A 187 -14.52 5.95 12.16
CA THR A 187 -15.05 5.89 13.54
C THR A 187 -14.13 5.12 14.48
N ILE A 188 -13.58 3.99 14.02
CA ILE A 188 -12.57 3.23 14.78
C ILE A 188 -11.32 4.08 15.03
N ALA A 189 -10.79 4.73 14.01
CA ALA A 189 -9.59 5.57 14.14
C ALA A 189 -9.79 6.73 15.13
N GLU A 190 -10.96 7.37 15.09
CA GLU A 190 -11.35 8.45 16.02
C GLU A 190 -11.51 7.93 17.45
N ALA A 191 -12.20 6.80 17.63
CA ALA A 191 -12.44 6.20 18.94
C ALA A 191 -11.14 5.82 19.67
N TYR A 192 -10.12 5.43 18.91
CA TYR A 192 -8.79 5.10 19.44
C TYR A 192 -7.80 6.26 19.42
N GLY A 193 -8.23 7.45 19.01
CA GLY A 193 -7.43 8.67 19.03
C GLY A 193 -6.20 8.62 18.13
N PHE A 194 -6.29 7.94 16.98
CA PHE A 194 -5.18 7.90 16.05
C PHE A 194 -4.90 9.28 15.46
N CYS A 195 -3.63 9.69 15.46
CA CYS A 195 -3.20 11.02 15.02
C CYS A 195 -3.62 11.34 13.56
N ASN A 196 -3.84 10.31 12.74
CA ASN A 196 -4.20 10.40 11.33
C ASN A 196 -5.69 10.10 11.06
N ALA A 197 -6.57 10.05 12.08
CA ALA A 197 -8.00 9.72 11.92
C ALA A 197 -8.71 10.62 10.90
N HIS A 198 -8.36 11.92 10.85
CA HIS A 198 -8.95 12.91 9.94
C HIS A 198 -8.14 13.13 8.65
N LYS A 199 -7.06 12.36 8.44
CA LYS A 199 -6.24 12.48 7.24
C LYS A 199 -7.05 12.13 5.98
N HIS A 200 -6.88 12.94 4.94
CA HIS A 200 -7.50 12.66 3.65
C HIS A 200 -6.91 11.40 3.01
N ASP A 201 -7.74 10.67 2.27
CA ASP A 201 -7.29 9.53 1.50
C ASP A 201 -6.34 10.00 0.39
N SER A 202 -5.27 9.26 0.14
CA SER A 202 -4.44 9.48 -1.05
C SER A 202 -5.27 9.17 -2.29
N GLN A 203 -5.49 10.17 -3.14
CA GLN A 203 -6.37 10.05 -4.31
C GLN A 203 -5.62 9.85 -5.62
N ASP A 204 -4.28 10.01 -5.61
CA ASP A 204 -3.47 9.99 -6.81
C ASP A 204 -2.27 9.04 -6.69
N ILE A 205 -1.53 8.92 -7.80
CA ILE A 205 -0.29 8.15 -7.85
C ILE A 205 0.72 8.78 -6.89
N CYS A 206 1.22 8.02 -5.93
CA CYS A 206 2.01 8.52 -4.81
C CYS A 206 3.27 9.31 -5.22
N PHE A 207 3.84 9.07 -6.40
CA PHE A 207 4.99 9.81 -6.94
C PHE A 207 4.63 10.83 -8.04
N VAL A 208 3.32 11.11 -8.24
CA VAL A 208 2.78 12.14 -9.14
C VAL A 208 1.65 12.89 -8.43
N PRO A 209 1.94 13.60 -7.34
CA PRO A 209 0.92 14.15 -6.46
C PRO A 209 0.22 15.39 -7.04
N ASP A 210 0.82 16.03 -8.03
CA ASP A 210 0.31 17.19 -8.73
C ASP A 210 -0.54 16.82 -9.96
N GLY A 211 -0.63 15.51 -10.28
CA GLY A 211 -1.33 15.01 -11.46
C GLY A 211 -0.63 15.36 -12.78
N ASP A 212 0.55 15.95 -12.76
CA ASP A 212 1.33 16.23 -13.97
C ASP A 212 2.14 15.00 -14.40
N TYR A 213 1.46 14.08 -15.07
CA TYR A 213 2.05 12.84 -15.56
C TYR A 213 3.13 13.08 -16.62
N ALA A 214 3.02 14.15 -17.43
CA ALA A 214 4.01 14.47 -18.45
C ALA A 214 5.33 14.88 -17.80
N ALA A 215 5.27 15.83 -16.86
CA ALA A 215 6.45 16.22 -16.10
C ALA A 215 7.07 15.06 -15.30
N ALA A 216 6.25 14.18 -14.76
CA ALA A 216 6.74 12.98 -14.07
C ALA A 216 7.50 12.05 -15.02
N VAL A 217 6.96 11.76 -16.21
CA VAL A 217 7.64 10.93 -17.22
C VAL A 217 8.93 11.59 -17.69
N GLU A 218 8.94 12.90 -17.94
CA GLU A 218 10.13 13.65 -18.31
C GLU A 218 11.24 13.56 -17.24
N ARG A 219 10.88 13.73 -15.98
CA ARG A 219 11.84 13.55 -14.86
C ARG A 219 12.44 12.14 -14.82
N LEU A 220 11.58 11.12 -15.02
CA LEU A 220 11.99 9.72 -14.92
C LEU A 220 12.83 9.25 -16.11
N THR A 221 12.63 9.83 -17.29
CA THR A 221 13.31 9.40 -18.53
C THR A 221 14.42 10.32 -18.98
N GLY A 222 14.45 11.56 -18.47
CA GLY A 222 15.34 12.61 -18.97
C GLY A 222 15.00 13.09 -20.39
N SER A 223 13.83 12.71 -20.91
CA SER A 223 13.40 13.02 -22.29
C SER A 223 12.12 13.83 -22.25
N LEU A 224 12.06 14.90 -23.04
CA LEU A 224 10.83 15.69 -23.19
C LEU A 224 9.72 14.85 -23.82
N CYS A 225 8.51 14.92 -23.26
CA CYS A 225 7.34 14.34 -23.88
C CYS A 225 6.97 15.14 -25.13
N ALA A 226 6.97 14.50 -26.29
CA ALA A 226 6.46 15.16 -27.49
C ALA A 226 4.96 15.50 -27.31
N PRO A 227 4.52 16.72 -27.63
CA PRO A 227 3.10 17.04 -27.55
C PRO A 227 2.34 16.09 -28.47
N VAL A 228 1.31 15.43 -27.92
CA VAL A 228 0.42 14.59 -28.72
C VAL A 228 -0.35 15.53 -29.66
N SER A 229 0.02 15.55 -30.94
CA SER A 229 -0.78 16.23 -31.96
C SER A 229 -2.13 15.51 -32.02
N ARG A 230 -3.20 16.19 -31.61
CA ARG A 230 -4.55 15.70 -31.89
C ARG A 230 -4.69 15.62 -33.41
N SER A 231 -4.63 14.43 -33.95
CA SER A 231 -5.10 14.17 -35.32
C SER A 231 -6.58 14.48 -35.32
N THR A 232 -6.94 15.64 -35.83
CA THR A 232 -8.31 15.93 -36.27
C THR A 232 -8.55 15.02 -37.47
N ALA A 233 -9.11 13.84 -37.24
CA ALA A 233 -9.73 13.07 -38.28
C ALA A 233 -10.89 13.97 -38.81
N ALA A 234 -10.67 14.59 -39.95
CA ALA A 234 -11.72 15.23 -40.73
C ALA A 234 -12.71 14.12 -41.12
N ALA A 235 -14.00 14.42 -40.86
CA ALA A 235 -15.16 13.62 -41.23
C ALA A 235 -15.25 13.35 -42.72
#